data_64a20ef83c741ac8a67ab4443afecbc4
#
_entry.id   64a20ef83c741ac8a67ab4443afecbc4
#
_cell.length_a   1.000
_cell.length_b   1.000
_cell.length_c   1.000
_cell.angle_alpha   90.00
_cell.angle_beta   90.00
_cell.angle_gamma   90.00
#
_symmetry.space_group_name_H-M   'P 1'
#
loop_
_entity.id
_entity.type
_entity.pdbx_description
1 polymer ?
#
loop_
_entity_poly.entity_id
_entity_poly.type
_entity_poly.pdbx_seq_one_letter_code
_entity_poly.pdbx_strand_id
1 'polypeptide(L)'
;TLWGYMRHQKGDNLEIPAGLEHCFCNALFDYAGEYKYKIAYAASRGPVVELEEDKRKTFIEYISQFQNISIREKSFGEYIKRISGIETTHVLDPVLLHDKSFYEPIIQRPKRKKGYVLLYVVMESAIPLIELAVDFAKEHDLEVIELSENLADAKIPAGTRHKVVYDIGIEEWLGYMDEAEYIFTNSFHAT
;
A
#
# COMPACT_ATOMS: atom_id res chain seq x y z
N THR A 1 -7.52 2.26 -1.17
CA THR A 1 -7.56 1.60 0.12
C THR A 1 -7.62 2.64 1.23
N LEU A 2 -8.28 2.36 2.35
CA LEU A 2 -8.36 3.20 3.57
C LEU A 2 -7.01 3.77 4.05
N TRP A 3 -5.91 3.24 3.59
CA TRP A 3 -4.53 3.65 3.82
C TRP A 3 -4.17 5.05 3.35
N GLY A 4 -4.67 5.48 2.19
CA GLY A 4 -4.39 6.82 1.65
C GLY A 4 -5.12 7.92 2.40
N TYR A 5 -6.32 7.63 2.86
CA TYR A 5 -7.18 8.63 3.49
C TYR A 5 -6.68 9.11 4.86
N MET A 6 -6.00 8.25 5.60
CA MET A 6 -5.49 8.60 6.93
C MET A 6 -4.16 9.39 6.93
N ARG A 7 -3.41 9.38 5.82
CA ARG A 7 -2.15 10.12 5.71
C ARG A 7 -2.33 11.64 5.65
N HIS A 8 -3.51 12.13 5.28
CA HIS A 8 -3.76 13.55 5.00
C HIS A 8 -4.57 14.32 6.04
N GLN A 9 -5.07 13.67 7.09
CA GLN A 9 -5.69 14.40 8.19
C GLN A 9 -4.65 14.90 9.19
N LYS A 10 -3.83 15.85 8.77
CA LYS A 10 -3.14 16.77 9.67
C LYS A 10 -4.17 17.79 10.16
N GLY A 11 -4.70 17.61 11.34
CA GLY A 11 -5.55 18.68 11.84
C GLY A 11 -6.14 18.52 13.23
N ASP A 12 -6.38 17.34 13.72
CA ASP A 12 -6.98 17.17 15.04
C ASP A 12 -6.11 16.30 15.94
N ASN A 13 -5.90 16.76 17.14
CA ASN A 13 -5.05 16.31 18.25
C ASN A 13 -5.15 14.82 18.67
N LEU A 14 -5.28 13.89 17.74
CA LEU A 14 -5.05 12.49 18.01
C LEU A 14 -3.57 12.19 17.77
N GLU A 15 -2.77 12.22 18.82
CA GLU A 15 -1.41 11.66 18.85
C GLU A 15 -1.49 10.12 18.77
N ILE A 16 -1.88 9.60 17.60
CA ILE A 16 -1.74 8.18 17.35
C ILE A 16 -0.25 7.93 17.14
N PRO A 17 0.36 6.98 17.86
CA PRO A 17 1.78 6.68 17.69
C PRO A 17 2.11 6.35 16.23
N ALA A 18 3.00 7.10 15.61
CA ALA A 18 3.35 6.96 14.21
C ALA A 18 3.66 5.50 13.84
N GLY A 19 2.97 4.97 12.85
CA GLY A 19 3.12 3.60 12.35
C GLY A 19 2.16 2.56 12.96
N LEU A 20 1.42 2.89 14.02
CA LEU A 20 0.41 1.98 14.58
C LEU A 20 -0.99 2.23 14.03
N GLU A 21 -1.28 3.46 13.66
CA GLU A 21 -2.50 3.91 13.02
C GLU A 21 -2.82 3.15 11.73
N HIS A 22 -1.79 2.63 11.09
CA HIS A 22 -1.92 1.93 9.83
C HIS A 22 -2.30 0.45 9.95
N CYS A 23 -2.12 -0.15 11.13
CA CYS A 23 -2.34 -1.58 11.29
C CYS A 23 -3.80 -1.96 11.49
N PHE A 24 -4.58 -1.14 12.21
CA PHE A 24 -5.88 -1.55 12.73
C PHE A 24 -6.98 -0.49 12.59
N CYS A 25 -6.81 0.58 11.85
CA CYS A 25 -7.81 1.65 11.66
C CYS A 25 -8.43 2.16 12.97
N ASN A 26 -7.64 2.30 14.02
CA ASN A 26 -8.14 2.56 15.39
C ASN A 26 -8.96 3.85 15.51
N ALA A 27 -8.62 4.88 14.73
CA ALA A 27 -9.35 6.15 14.74
C ALA A 27 -10.84 6.02 14.33
N LEU A 28 -11.22 4.96 13.62
CA LEU A 28 -12.62 4.71 13.27
C LEU A 28 -13.44 4.18 14.47
N PHE A 29 -12.81 3.66 15.51
CA PHE A 29 -13.51 3.05 16.63
C PHE A 29 -14.07 4.07 17.60
N ASP A 30 -13.44 5.23 17.74
CA ASP A 30 -13.94 6.32 18.58
C ASP A 30 -15.20 6.96 18.00
N TYR A 31 -15.35 6.92 16.67
CA TYR A 31 -16.52 7.44 15.96
C TYR A 31 -17.68 6.45 15.86
N ALA A 32 -17.38 5.18 15.94
CA ALA A 32 -18.33 4.15 15.53
C ALA A 32 -19.21 3.61 16.69
N GLY A 33 -19.04 4.12 17.89
CA GLY A 33 -19.80 3.69 19.08
C GLY A 33 -19.48 2.28 19.54
N GLU A 34 -20.32 1.73 20.40
CA GLU A 34 -20.16 0.38 20.95
C GLU A 34 -20.49 -0.69 19.90
N TYR A 35 -19.51 -1.10 19.09
CA TYR A 35 -19.66 -2.29 18.28
C TYR A 35 -19.53 -3.56 19.11
N LYS A 36 -20.46 -4.48 18.89
CA LYS A 36 -20.44 -5.78 19.58
C LYS A 36 -19.29 -6.68 19.10
N TYR A 37 -18.75 -6.42 17.90
CA TYR A 37 -17.74 -7.28 17.28
C TYR A 37 -16.75 -6.46 16.48
N LYS A 38 -15.46 -6.56 16.83
CA LYS A 38 -14.35 -5.92 16.11
C LYS A 38 -13.45 -7.00 15.52
N ILE A 39 -13.24 -6.95 14.22
CA ILE A 39 -12.38 -7.90 13.48
C ILE A 39 -11.32 -7.14 12.71
N ALA A 40 -10.07 -7.55 12.83
CA ALA A 40 -9.00 -7.13 11.96
C ALA A 40 -8.76 -8.22 10.91
N TYR A 41 -8.90 -7.87 9.61
CA TYR A 41 -8.69 -8.80 8.52
C TYR A 41 -7.45 -8.46 7.72
N ALA A 42 -6.53 -9.42 7.59
CA ALA A 42 -5.28 -9.32 6.85
C ALA A 42 -4.46 -8.06 7.23
N ALA A 43 -4.45 -7.71 8.53
CA ALA A 43 -3.71 -6.56 9.01
C ALA A 43 -2.20 -6.72 8.72
N SER A 44 -1.56 -5.62 8.39
CA SER A 44 -0.14 -5.57 8.04
C SER A 44 0.53 -4.39 8.72
N ARG A 45 1.73 -4.60 9.17
CA ARG A 45 2.60 -3.54 9.68
C ARG A 45 3.79 -3.24 8.75
N GLY A 46 4.03 -4.11 7.76
CA GLY A 46 5.27 -4.11 7.01
C GLY A 46 6.44 -4.67 7.84
N PRO A 47 7.67 -4.20 7.66
CA PRO A 47 8.81 -4.67 8.44
C PRO A 47 8.58 -4.52 9.94
N VAL A 48 8.72 -5.62 10.68
CA VAL A 48 8.54 -5.60 12.13
C VAL A 48 9.71 -4.90 12.81
N VAL A 49 9.41 -3.77 13.45
CA VAL A 49 10.36 -3.03 14.29
C VAL A 49 9.87 -3.08 15.72
N GLU A 50 10.79 -3.26 16.68
CA GLU A 50 10.44 -3.22 18.09
C GLU A 50 9.83 -1.86 18.45
N LEU A 51 8.71 -1.91 19.18
CA LEU A 51 8.07 -0.70 19.69
C LEU A 51 8.71 -0.29 21.02
N GLU A 52 8.87 1.01 21.20
CA GLU A 52 9.17 1.60 22.49
C GLU A 52 8.07 1.23 23.50
N GLU A 53 8.41 1.23 24.80
CA GLU A 53 7.54 0.65 25.82
C GLU A 53 6.16 1.31 25.92
N ASP A 54 6.10 2.62 25.83
CA ASP A 54 4.87 3.40 25.86
C ASP A 54 3.99 3.09 24.63
N LYS A 55 4.57 3.10 23.44
CA LYS A 55 3.89 2.73 22.20
C LYS A 55 3.42 1.27 22.20
N ARG A 56 4.21 0.38 22.78
CA ARG A 56 3.83 -1.03 22.93
C ARG A 56 2.62 -1.21 23.83
N LYS A 57 2.54 -0.50 24.96
CA LYS A 57 1.37 -0.52 25.86
C LYS A 57 0.11 -0.07 25.13
N THR A 58 0.17 1.09 24.47
CA THR A 58 -0.93 1.63 23.69
C THR A 58 -1.36 0.66 22.59
N PHE A 59 -0.41 0.06 21.87
CA PHE A 59 -0.70 -0.93 20.85
C PHE A 59 -1.44 -2.15 21.42
N ILE A 60 -0.99 -2.68 22.55
CA ILE A 60 -1.65 -3.82 23.22
C ILE A 60 -3.07 -3.45 23.63
N GLU A 61 -3.30 -2.27 24.19
CA GLU A 61 -4.63 -1.79 24.56
C GLU A 61 -5.57 -1.77 23.33
N TYR A 62 -5.10 -1.28 22.19
CA TYR A 62 -5.91 -1.23 20.98
C TYR A 62 -6.21 -2.62 20.42
N ILE A 63 -5.21 -3.49 20.26
CA ILE A 63 -5.45 -4.82 19.69
C ILE A 63 -6.28 -5.72 20.58
N SER A 64 -6.26 -5.51 21.91
CA SER A 64 -7.08 -6.25 22.87
C SER A 64 -8.58 -6.01 22.73
N GLN A 65 -8.97 -4.98 21.98
CA GLN A 65 -10.38 -4.70 21.70
C GLN A 65 -10.96 -5.57 20.58
N PHE A 66 -10.11 -6.28 19.83
CA PHE A 66 -10.53 -7.12 18.72
C PHE A 66 -10.82 -8.54 19.21
N GLN A 67 -11.95 -9.10 18.78
CA GLN A 67 -12.30 -10.48 19.04
C GLN A 67 -11.57 -11.46 18.13
N ASN A 68 -11.26 -11.01 16.88
CA ASN A 68 -10.51 -11.81 15.93
C ASN A 68 -9.50 -10.92 15.19
N ILE A 69 -8.28 -11.40 15.10
CA ILE A 69 -7.20 -10.72 14.38
C ILE A 69 -6.61 -11.70 13.38
N SER A 70 -6.69 -11.36 12.10
CA SER A 70 -5.88 -12.00 11.08
C SER A 70 -4.82 -11.04 10.52
N ILE A 71 -3.68 -11.60 10.19
CA ILE A 71 -2.51 -10.86 9.70
C ILE A 71 -1.97 -11.52 8.44
N ARG A 72 -1.32 -10.74 7.59
CA ARG A 72 -0.75 -11.25 6.33
C ARG A 72 0.76 -11.51 6.39
N GLU A 73 1.47 -11.06 7.42
CA GLU A 73 2.87 -11.40 7.68
C GLU A 73 3.00 -12.27 8.93
N LYS A 74 3.52 -13.48 8.77
CA LYS A 74 3.74 -14.41 9.88
C LYS A 74 4.59 -13.81 11.00
N SER A 75 5.64 -13.07 10.65
CA SER A 75 6.52 -12.38 11.60
C SER A 75 5.77 -11.35 12.46
N PHE A 76 4.75 -10.69 11.89
CA PHE A 76 3.92 -9.76 12.65
C PHE A 76 3.01 -10.49 13.65
N GLY A 77 2.46 -11.63 13.29
CA GLY A 77 1.70 -12.47 14.22
C GLY A 77 2.55 -12.98 15.39
N GLU A 78 3.77 -13.45 15.10
CA GLU A 78 4.73 -13.87 16.12
C GLU A 78 5.10 -12.71 17.06
N TYR A 79 5.25 -11.50 16.51
CA TYR A 79 5.49 -10.29 17.30
C TYR A 79 4.31 -9.99 18.23
N ILE A 80 3.06 -9.95 17.70
CA ILE A 80 1.85 -9.71 18.51
C ILE A 80 1.76 -10.72 19.65
N LYS A 81 1.92 -12.02 19.34
CA LYS A 81 1.88 -13.08 20.35
C LYS A 81 2.93 -12.88 21.43
N ARG A 82 4.15 -12.52 21.05
CA ARG A 82 5.26 -12.32 21.99
C ARG A 82 5.02 -11.16 22.96
N ILE A 83 4.45 -10.05 22.47
CA ILE A 83 4.29 -8.84 23.31
C ILE A 83 2.98 -8.79 24.09
N SER A 84 1.93 -9.49 23.63
CA SER A 84 0.57 -9.39 24.21
C SER A 84 -0.04 -10.73 24.62
N GLY A 85 0.52 -11.85 24.15
CA GLY A 85 -0.09 -13.17 24.32
C GLY A 85 -1.29 -13.44 23.39
N ILE A 86 -1.70 -12.48 22.56
CA ILE A 86 -2.85 -12.62 21.65
C ILE A 86 -2.45 -13.49 20.46
N GLU A 87 -3.26 -14.52 20.19
CA GLU A 87 -3.12 -15.36 19.01
C GLU A 87 -3.74 -14.68 17.79
N THR A 88 -3.09 -14.82 16.64
CA THR A 88 -3.56 -14.27 15.36
C THR A 88 -3.63 -15.37 14.32
N THR A 89 -4.50 -15.20 13.32
CA THR A 89 -4.61 -16.12 12.19
C THR A 89 -3.81 -15.55 11.01
N HIS A 90 -2.85 -16.32 10.49
CA HIS A 90 -2.13 -15.94 9.27
C HIS A 90 -3.00 -16.22 8.04
N VAL A 91 -3.21 -15.20 7.21
CA VAL A 91 -4.02 -15.26 5.99
C VAL A 91 -3.28 -14.61 4.82
N LEU A 92 -3.74 -14.88 3.60
CA LEU A 92 -3.25 -14.18 2.42
C LEU A 92 -3.68 -12.71 2.42
N ASP A 93 -2.88 -11.87 1.78
CA ASP A 93 -3.32 -10.53 1.43
C ASP A 93 -4.55 -10.61 0.52
N PRO A 94 -5.57 -9.76 0.71
CA PRO A 94 -6.77 -9.77 -0.11
C PRO A 94 -6.52 -9.66 -1.61
N VAL A 95 -5.46 -8.98 -2.04
CA VAL A 95 -5.11 -8.86 -3.46
C VAL A 95 -4.76 -10.21 -4.11
N LEU A 96 -4.33 -11.19 -3.31
CA LEU A 96 -3.98 -12.54 -3.78
C LEU A 96 -5.14 -13.54 -3.75
N LEU A 97 -6.34 -13.12 -3.34
CA LEU A 97 -7.51 -14.01 -3.25
C LEU A 97 -8.15 -14.28 -4.60
N HIS A 98 -7.91 -13.45 -5.58
CA HIS A 98 -8.51 -13.51 -6.90
C HIS A 98 -7.45 -13.44 -7.99
N ASP A 99 -7.73 -14.08 -9.11
CA ASP A 99 -6.93 -13.96 -10.32
C ASP A 99 -7.40 -12.80 -11.22
N LYS A 100 -6.72 -12.62 -12.35
CA LYS A 100 -7.02 -11.56 -13.32
C LYS A 100 -8.48 -11.56 -13.76
N SER A 101 -9.10 -12.73 -13.90
CA SER A 101 -10.48 -12.85 -14.43
C SER A 101 -11.51 -12.15 -13.53
N PHE A 102 -11.24 -12.08 -12.24
CA PHE A 102 -12.07 -11.34 -11.29
C PHE A 102 -12.04 -9.83 -11.53
N TYR A 103 -10.88 -9.29 -11.90
CA TYR A 103 -10.69 -7.85 -12.12
C TYR A 103 -11.05 -7.42 -13.54
N GLU A 104 -11.03 -8.33 -14.52
CA GLU A 104 -11.25 -8.03 -15.94
C GLU A 104 -12.48 -7.17 -16.24
N PRO A 105 -13.66 -7.37 -15.57
CA PRO A 105 -14.83 -6.54 -15.83
C PRO A 105 -14.71 -5.05 -15.47
N ILE A 106 -13.74 -4.70 -14.62
CA ILE A 106 -13.55 -3.33 -14.14
C ILE A 106 -12.30 -2.66 -14.71
N ILE A 107 -11.45 -3.40 -15.43
CA ILE A 107 -10.22 -2.86 -16.01
C ILE A 107 -10.53 -1.84 -17.10
N GLN A 108 -10.03 -0.61 -16.96
CA GLN A 108 -10.09 0.44 -17.98
C GLN A 108 -8.71 0.65 -18.60
N ARG A 109 -8.47 0.00 -19.74
CA ARG A 109 -7.19 0.06 -20.43
C ARG A 109 -6.94 1.40 -21.11
N PRO A 110 -5.74 1.98 -21.00
CA PRO A 110 -5.40 3.22 -21.68
C PRO A 110 -5.33 2.97 -23.20
N LYS A 111 -5.88 3.91 -24.00
CA LYS A 111 -5.79 3.86 -25.47
C LYS A 111 -4.37 4.23 -25.91
N ARG A 112 -3.51 3.25 -26.12
CA ARG A 112 -2.11 3.45 -26.53
C ARG A 112 -1.75 2.59 -27.73
N LYS A 113 -0.78 3.08 -28.52
CA LYS A 113 -0.30 2.38 -29.74
C LYS A 113 1.07 1.72 -29.56
N LYS A 114 1.80 2.07 -28.51
CA LYS A 114 3.15 1.57 -28.22
C LYS A 114 3.21 1.02 -26.81
N GLY A 115 4.04 0.03 -26.58
CA GLY A 115 4.38 -0.50 -25.29
C GLY A 115 5.11 0.53 -24.41
N TYR A 116 5.12 0.29 -23.11
CA TYR A 116 5.75 1.17 -22.14
C TYR A 116 6.26 0.40 -20.93
N VAL A 117 7.18 1.03 -20.25
CA VAL A 117 7.60 0.68 -18.90
C VAL A 117 6.72 1.46 -17.92
N LEU A 118 6.03 0.74 -17.04
CA LEU A 118 5.28 1.36 -15.97
C LEU A 118 6.16 1.52 -14.74
N LEU A 119 6.23 2.74 -14.20
CA LEU A 119 6.88 3.05 -12.94
C LEU A 119 5.81 3.42 -11.90
N TYR A 120 5.73 2.64 -10.83
CA TYR A 120 4.84 2.91 -9.71
C TYR A 120 5.59 2.81 -8.39
N VAL A 121 5.90 3.95 -7.80
CA VAL A 121 6.74 4.10 -6.62
C VAL A 121 5.94 4.71 -5.48
N VAL A 122 5.83 3.98 -4.38
CA VAL A 122 5.08 4.39 -3.18
C VAL A 122 5.96 4.83 -2.00
N MET A 123 7.28 4.67 -2.13
CA MET A 123 8.25 5.05 -1.08
C MET A 123 9.28 6.04 -1.62
N GLU A 124 9.70 6.99 -0.77
CA GLU A 124 10.65 8.04 -1.17
C GLU A 124 12.06 7.55 -1.52
N SER A 125 12.50 6.41 -0.95
CA SER A 125 13.87 5.87 -1.12
C SER A 125 14.07 5.03 -2.38
N ALA A 126 13.38 5.35 -3.48
CA ALA A 126 13.34 4.52 -4.68
C ALA A 126 14.25 5.02 -5.83
N ILE A 127 15.19 5.93 -5.57
CA ILE A 127 16.08 6.48 -6.61
C ILE A 127 16.73 5.40 -7.50
N PRO A 128 17.32 4.32 -6.95
CA PRO A 128 17.93 3.29 -7.79
C PRO A 128 16.91 2.55 -8.69
N LEU A 129 15.67 2.39 -8.23
CA LEU A 129 14.61 1.77 -9.02
C LEU A 129 14.16 2.68 -10.18
N ILE A 130 14.11 3.99 -9.93
CA ILE A 130 13.75 4.99 -10.93
C ILE A 130 14.81 5.04 -12.04
N GLU A 131 16.09 5.12 -11.64
CA GLU A 131 17.21 5.11 -12.58
C GLU A 131 17.20 3.83 -13.43
N LEU A 132 17.01 2.67 -12.79
CA LEU A 132 16.93 1.39 -13.50
C LEU A 132 15.77 1.35 -14.49
N ALA A 133 14.58 1.85 -14.13
CA ALA A 133 13.42 1.90 -15.03
C ALA A 133 13.67 2.82 -16.25
N VAL A 134 14.30 3.96 -16.02
CA VAL A 134 14.62 4.93 -17.08
C VAL A 134 15.67 4.36 -18.06
N ASP A 135 16.74 3.78 -17.52
CA ASP A 135 17.80 3.19 -18.35
C ASP A 135 17.28 1.99 -19.14
N PHE A 136 16.51 1.12 -18.50
CA PHE A 136 15.87 -0.01 -19.17
C PHE A 136 14.93 0.43 -20.30
N ALA A 137 14.08 1.43 -20.06
CA ALA A 137 13.17 1.95 -21.08
C ALA A 137 13.94 2.54 -22.28
N LYS A 138 15.06 3.23 -22.02
CA LYS A 138 15.93 3.79 -23.05
C LYS A 138 16.58 2.70 -23.90
N GLU A 139 17.08 1.64 -23.29
CA GLU A 139 17.70 0.50 -23.99
C GLU A 139 16.70 -0.23 -24.89
N HIS A 140 15.43 -0.28 -24.51
CA HIS A 140 14.36 -1.00 -25.23
C HIS A 140 13.50 -0.09 -26.13
N ASP A 141 13.85 1.16 -26.31
CA ASP A 141 13.07 2.19 -27.05
C ASP A 141 11.62 2.33 -26.56
N LEU A 142 11.40 2.16 -25.25
CA LEU A 142 10.10 2.33 -24.61
C LEU A 142 9.93 3.72 -24.00
N GLU A 143 8.69 4.13 -23.83
CA GLU A 143 8.34 5.29 -23.02
C GLU A 143 8.17 4.84 -21.55
N VAL A 144 8.52 5.70 -20.61
CA VAL A 144 8.17 5.47 -19.20
C VAL A 144 6.84 6.15 -18.88
N ILE A 145 5.93 5.41 -18.28
CA ILE A 145 4.73 5.96 -17.66
C ILE A 145 4.89 5.87 -16.16
N GLU A 146 4.89 7.01 -15.50
CA GLU A 146 4.92 7.11 -14.05
C GLU A 146 3.50 7.33 -13.53
N LEU A 147 3.02 6.43 -12.68
CA LEU A 147 1.81 6.65 -11.91
C LEU A 147 2.17 7.38 -10.63
N SER A 148 1.56 8.52 -10.40
CA SER A 148 1.79 9.37 -9.23
C SER A 148 0.48 9.87 -8.63
N GLU A 149 0.49 10.24 -7.35
CA GLU A 149 -0.70 10.85 -6.71
C GLU A 149 -0.98 12.24 -7.30
N ASN A 150 0.07 12.99 -7.64
CA ASN A 150 -0.05 14.29 -8.28
C ASN A 150 1.21 14.61 -9.12
N LEU A 151 1.12 15.60 -9.97
CA LEU A 151 2.22 15.98 -10.88
C LEU A 151 3.47 16.47 -10.14
N ALA A 152 3.32 17.07 -8.97
CA ALA A 152 4.44 17.59 -8.18
C ALA A 152 5.30 16.47 -7.56
N ASP A 153 4.75 15.27 -7.45
CA ASP A 153 5.45 14.10 -6.90
C ASP A 153 6.19 13.28 -7.98
N ALA A 154 6.22 13.76 -9.23
CA ALA A 154 6.95 13.10 -10.30
C ALA A 154 8.43 12.92 -9.95
N LYS A 155 8.94 11.70 -10.13
CA LYS A 155 10.28 11.29 -9.69
C LYS A 155 11.30 11.33 -10.83
N ILE A 156 10.86 11.29 -12.09
CA ILE A 156 11.74 11.14 -13.25
C ILE A 156 12.32 12.49 -13.66
N PRO A 157 13.63 12.58 -13.91
CA PRO A 157 14.28 13.81 -14.33
C PRO A 157 13.77 14.36 -15.66
N ALA A 158 13.83 15.68 -15.82
CA ALA A 158 13.51 16.34 -17.07
C ALA A 158 14.41 15.84 -18.23
N GLY A 159 13.83 15.76 -19.43
CA GLY A 159 14.54 15.30 -20.63
C GLY A 159 14.45 13.78 -20.89
N THR A 160 13.88 13.01 -19.97
CA THR A 160 13.53 11.61 -20.19
C THR A 160 12.23 11.54 -21.01
N ARG A 161 12.12 10.56 -21.92
CA ARG A 161 10.86 10.28 -22.62
C ARG A 161 9.91 9.60 -21.65
N HIS A 162 9.16 10.40 -20.89
CA HIS A 162 8.21 9.90 -19.90
C HIS A 162 6.92 10.72 -19.86
N LYS A 163 5.90 10.11 -19.31
CA LYS A 163 4.61 10.73 -19.04
C LYS A 163 4.21 10.43 -17.61
N VAL A 164 3.87 11.46 -16.85
CA VAL A 164 3.23 11.31 -15.54
C VAL A 164 1.73 11.21 -15.73
N VAL A 165 1.14 10.21 -15.12
CA VAL A 165 -0.31 10.00 -15.04
C VAL A 165 -0.71 10.09 -13.58
N TYR A 166 -1.67 10.93 -13.29
CA TYR A 166 -2.14 11.23 -11.94
C TYR A 166 -3.66 11.40 -11.93
N ASP A 167 -4.26 11.44 -10.77
CA ASP A 167 -5.71 11.59 -10.57
C ASP A 167 -6.53 10.52 -11.32
N ILE A 168 -6.09 9.27 -11.21
CA ILE A 168 -6.76 8.12 -11.82
C ILE A 168 -7.46 7.24 -10.78
N GLY A 169 -8.57 6.62 -11.19
CA GLY A 169 -9.28 5.62 -10.41
C GLY A 169 -8.59 4.24 -10.40
N ILE A 170 -9.14 3.32 -9.62
CA ILE A 170 -8.62 1.94 -9.52
C ILE A 170 -8.73 1.24 -10.86
N GLU A 171 -9.79 1.44 -11.60
CA GLU A 171 -10.06 0.81 -12.88
C GLU A 171 -9.00 1.18 -13.93
N GLU A 172 -8.62 2.45 -13.97
CA GLU A 172 -7.56 2.95 -14.85
C GLU A 172 -6.18 2.51 -14.37
N TRP A 173 -5.95 2.51 -13.05
CA TRP A 173 -4.72 2.00 -12.46
C TRP A 173 -4.48 0.53 -12.85
N LEU A 174 -5.51 -0.30 -12.72
CA LEU A 174 -5.48 -1.70 -13.19
C LEU A 174 -5.21 -1.78 -14.69
N GLY A 175 -5.79 -0.88 -15.49
CA GLY A 175 -5.58 -0.81 -16.93
C GLY A 175 -4.14 -0.49 -17.30
N TYR A 176 -3.50 0.44 -16.60
CA TYR A 176 -2.09 0.73 -16.81
C TYR A 176 -1.18 -0.42 -16.38
N MET A 177 -1.52 -1.15 -15.32
CA MET A 177 -0.80 -2.37 -14.93
C MET A 177 -0.94 -3.49 -15.97
N ASP A 178 -2.14 -3.69 -16.48
CA ASP A 178 -2.46 -4.77 -17.42
C ASP A 178 -1.80 -4.60 -18.79
N GLU A 179 -1.67 -3.37 -19.28
CA GLU A 179 -1.12 -3.04 -20.61
C GLU A 179 0.39 -2.74 -20.61
N ALA A 180 1.02 -2.71 -19.43
CA ALA A 180 2.46 -2.46 -19.34
C ALA A 180 3.26 -3.65 -19.88
N GLU A 181 4.32 -3.40 -20.68
CA GLU A 181 5.26 -4.45 -21.06
C GLU A 181 6.18 -4.85 -19.91
N TYR A 182 6.53 -3.86 -19.08
CA TYR A 182 7.36 -4.04 -17.88
C TYR A 182 6.88 -3.13 -16.77
N ILE A 183 6.95 -3.62 -15.55
CA ILE A 183 6.54 -2.87 -14.35
C ILE A 183 7.73 -2.77 -13.39
N PHE A 184 8.07 -1.55 -13.02
CA PHE A 184 9.05 -1.25 -11.98
C PHE A 184 8.31 -0.66 -10.78
N THR A 185 8.35 -1.35 -9.66
CA THR A 185 7.59 -0.94 -8.47
C THR A 185 8.28 -1.37 -7.18
N ASN A 186 8.06 -0.62 -6.12
CA ASN A 186 8.35 -1.00 -4.74
C ASN A 186 7.06 -1.21 -3.91
N SER A 187 5.92 -1.24 -4.57
CA SER A 187 4.63 -1.52 -3.95
C SER A 187 4.36 -3.01 -3.93
N PHE A 188 4.10 -3.56 -2.74
CA PHE A 188 3.67 -4.95 -2.59
C PHE A 188 2.41 -5.27 -3.42
N HIS A 189 1.44 -4.34 -3.45
CA HIS A 189 0.18 -4.58 -4.16
C HIS A 189 0.27 -4.44 -5.69
N ALA A 190 1.40 -3.98 -6.21
CA ALA A 190 1.65 -3.84 -7.64
C ALA A 190 2.61 -4.91 -8.20
N THR A 191 3.01 -5.89 -7.37
CA THR A 191 3.90 -7.00 -7.78
C THR A 191 3.16 -8.25 -8.29
#